data_bed7459d4e596bd1998b2a939fcf3db8
#
_entry.id   bed7459d4e596bd1998b2a939fcf3db8
#
_cell.length_a   1.000
_cell.length_b   1.000
_cell.length_c   1.000
_cell.angle_alpha   90.00
_cell.angle_beta   90.00
_cell.angle_gamma   90.00
#
_symmetry.space_group_name_H-M   'P 1'
#
loop_
_entity.id
_entity.type
_entity.pdbx_description
1 polymer ?
#
loop_
_entity_poly.entity_id
_entity_poly.type
_entity_poly.pdbx_seq_one_letter_code
_entity_poly.pdbx_strand_id
1 'polypeptide(L)'
;MLEARELLCERDDRILFSDLSFRVNAGEWVQITGSNGAGKTTLLRLLTGLAGPDAGEVCWQEQPLHHVRDSYHQQLLWIGHQPGIKTRLSALENLRFFHHDGDVAQCLAALVQAGLAGYEDIPVNQLSAGQQRRVALARLWLTRARLWILDEPFTAIDVNGVERLTQRMAQHTEQGGIVILTTHQPLNVETDKVRRIALTSERATQ
;
A
#
# COMPACT_ATOMS: atom_id res chain seq x y z
N MET A 1 13.16 -5.68 6.81
CA MET A 1 12.42 -5.50 8.07
C MET A 1 12.05 -4.04 8.20
N LEU A 2 10.78 -3.75 8.46
CA LEU A 2 10.27 -2.42 8.81
C LEU A 2 9.90 -2.41 10.30
N GLU A 3 10.23 -1.34 11.00
CA GLU A 3 9.97 -1.21 12.42
C GLU A 3 9.40 0.16 12.75
N ALA A 4 8.36 0.17 13.55
CA ALA A 4 7.80 1.35 14.21
C ALA A 4 8.22 1.29 15.67
N ARG A 5 8.81 2.37 16.21
CA ARG A 5 9.31 2.47 17.57
C ARG A 5 8.64 3.63 18.28
N GLU A 6 7.82 3.32 19.28
CA GLU A 6 7.19 4.28 20.18
C GLU A 6 6.52 5.47 19.46
N LEU A 7 5.82 5.17 18.34
CA LEU A 7 5.20 6.21 17.53
C LEU A 7 4.10 6.91 18.30
N LEU A 8 4.19 8.24 18.36
CA LEU A 8 3.12 9.16 18.74
C LEU A 8 2.64 9.90 17.48
N CYS A 9 1.35 9.99 17.31
CA CYS A 9 0.76 10.84 16.29
C CYS A 9 -0.45 11.59 16.82
N GLU A 10 -0.38 12.92 16.74
CA GLU A 10 -1.43 13.85 17.11
C GLU A 10 -1.89 14.62 15.87
N ARG A 11 -3.21 14.83 15.72
CA ARG A 11 -3.81 15.63 14.65
C ARG A 11 -5.05 16.34 15.21
N ASP A 12 -5.13 17.65 14.97
CA ASP A 12 -6.26 18.49 15.40
C ASP A 12 -6.56 18.33 16.90
N ASP A 13 -5.53 18.45 17.74
CA ASP A 13 -5.57 18.29 19.21
C ASP A 13 -6.08 16.92 19.68
N ARG A 14 -6.01 15.90 18.79
CA ARG A 14 -6.40 14.54 19.12
C ARG A 14 -5.24 13.58 18.90
N ILE A 15 -4.91 12.80 19.95
CA ILE A 15 -3.98 11.68 19.84
C ILE A 15 -4.66 10.56 19.05
N LEU A 16 -4.11 10.22 17.88
CA LEU A 16 -4.56 9.11 17.05
C LEU A 16 -4.03 7.79 17.62
N PHE A 17 -2.77 7.76 18.00
CA PHE A 17 -2.12 6.64 18.68
C PHE A 17 -0.87 7.13 19.42
N SER A 18 -0.55 6.47 20.53
CA SER A 18 0.65 6.69 21.36
C SER A 18 1.36 5.36 21.61
N ASP A 19 2.66 5.42 21.87
CA ASP A 19 3.52 4.28 22.21
C ASP A 19 3.39 3.08 21.23
N LEU A 20 3.01 3.37 19.97
CA LEU A 20 2.77 2.34 18.98
C LEU A 20 4.10 1.75 18.49
N SER A 21 4.37 0.52 18.90
CA SER A 21 5.58 -0.20 18.49
C SER A 21 5.23 -1.54 17.86
N PHE A 22 5.82 -1.80 16.70
CA PHE A 22 5.72 -3.09 16.03
C PHE A 22 6.83 -3.27 15.01
N ARG A 23 7.06 -4.53 14.61
CA ARG A 23 8.04 -4.91 13.61
C ARG A 23 7.37 -5.76 12.55
N VAL A 24 7.75 -5.56 11.28
CA VAL A 24 7.30 -6.37 10.14
C VAL A 24 8.51 -6.95 9.42
N ASN A 25 8.56 -8.28 9.36
CA ASN A 25 9.69 -9.01 8.77
C ASN A 25 9.42 -9.38 7.31
N ALA A 26 10.47 -9.80 6.61
CA ALA A 26 10.33 -10.36 5.27
C ALA A 26 9.36 -11.56 5.29
N GLY A 27 8.51 -11.65 4.27
CA GLY A 27 7.50 -12.68 4.16
C GLY A 27 6.20 -12.40 4.93
N GLU A 28 6.12 -11.31 5.71
CA GLU A 28 4.91 -11.00 6.47
C GLU A 28 3.89 -10.19 5.66
N TRP A 29 2.64 -10.53 5.88
CA TRP A 29 1.48 -9.76 5.44
C TRP A 29 0.77 -9.18 6.67
N VAL A 30 0.66 -7.86 6.74
CA VAL A 30 0.08 -7.15 7.88
C VAL A 30 -1.14 -6.35 7.45
N GLN A 31 -2.23 -6.53 8.15
CA GLN A 31 -3.44 -5.71 8.04
C GLN A 31 -3.51 -4.73 9.22
N ILE A 32 -3.53 -3.43 8.92
CA ILE A 32 -3.81 -2.39 9.91
C ILE A 32 -5.33 -2.27 10.04
N THR A 33 -5.85 -2.50 11.24
CA THR A 33 -7.29 -2.44 11.56
C THR A 33 -7.58 -1.32 12.54
N GLY A 34 -8.84 -0.93 12.64
CA GLY A 34 -9.31 0.14 13.54
C GLY A 34 -10.54 0.84 12.97
N SER A 35 -11.25 1.59 13.81
CA SER A 35 -12.42 2.37 13.41
C SER A 35 -12.07 3.44 12.36
N ASN A 36 -13.10 4.00 11.73
CA ASN A 36 -12.91 5.17 10.87
C ASN A 36 -12.38 6.34 11.73
N GLY A 37 -11.35 7.02 11.21
CA GLY A 37 -10.69 8.09 11.96
C GLY A 37 -9.67 7.60 13.00
N ALA A 38 -9.40 6.30 13.15
CA ALA A 38 -8.37 5.79 14.07
C ALA A 38 -6.92 6.07 13.63
N GLY A 39 -6.71 6.73 12.49
CA GLY A 39 -5.36 7.08 12.03
C GLY A 39 -4.71 6.06 11.10
N LYS A 40 -5.46 5.08 10.55
CA LYS A 40 -4.89 4.05 9.66
C LYS A 40 -4.10 4.63 8.51
N THR A 41 -4.70 5.49 7.69
CA THR A 41 -4.02 6.19 6.57
C THR A 41 -2.84 7.03 7.07
N THR A 42 -2.98 7.68 8.23
CA THR A 42 -1.89 8.46 8.84
C THR A 42 -0.72 7.55 9.20
N LEU A 43 -0.97 6.41 9.85
CA LEU A 43 0.08 5.43 10.13
C LEU A 43 0.76 4.97 8.84
N LEU A 44 0.00 4.60 7.80
CA LEU A 44 0.63 4.22 6.52
C LEU A 44 1.52 5.33 5.97
N ARG A 45 1.12 6.60 6.07
CA ARG A 45 1.95 7.74 5.63
C ARG A 45 3.21 7.93 6.47
N LEU A 46 3.16 7.64 7.77
CA LEU A 46 4.37 7.60 8.61
C LEU A 46 5.31 6.47 8.16
N LEU A 47 4.76 5.28 7.95
CA LEU A 47 5.53 4.13 7.49
C LEU A 47 6.17 4.35 6.12
N THR A 48 5.55 5.14 5.23
CA THR A 48 6.15 5.49 3.93
C THR A 48 7.19 6.61 4.00
N GLY A 49 7.34 7.27 5.15
CA GLY A 49 8.18 8.46 5.29
C GLY A 49 7.63 9.71 4.58
N LEU A 50 6.34 9.70 4.17
CA LEU A 50 5.65 10.88 3.60
C LEU A 50 5.19 11.87 4.68
N ALA A 51 5.13 11.42 5.93
CA ALA A 51 4.88 12.23 7.11
C ALA A 51 5.84 11.81 8.21
N GLY A 52 6.18 12.74 9.12
CA GLY A 52 6.91 12.43 10.33
C GLY A 52 5.96 12.14 11.51
N PRO A 53 6.32 11.27 12.44
CA PRO A 53 5.61 11.14 13.72
C PRO A 53 5.90 12.35 14.62
N ASP A 54 5.03 12.61 15.61
CA ASP A 54 5.24 13.65 16.62
C ASP A 54 6.25 13.21 17.68
N ALA A 55 6.36 11.89 17.95
CA ALA A 55 7.46 11.25 18.67
C ALA A 55 7.67 9.83 18.19
N GLY A 56 8.82 9.23 18.54
CA GLY A 56 9.23 7.92 18.05
C GLY A 56 9.81 7.99 16.65
N GLU A 57 10.06 6.84 16.06
CA GLU A 57 10.70 6.76 14.73
C GLU A 57 10.25 5.53 13.95
N VAL A 58 10.36 5.63 12.62
CA VAL A 58 10.24 4.48 11.70
C VAL A 58 11.62 4.11 11.20
N CYS A 59 11.93 2.80 11.25
CA CYS A 59 13.22 2.27 10.80
C CYS A 59 13.03 1.27 9.66
N TRP A 60 13.93 1.30 8.69
CA TRP A 60 14.11 0.29 7.67
C TRP A 60 15.46 -0.39 7.83
N GLN A 61 15.46 -1.74 7.98
CA GLN A 61 16.68 -2.51 8.22
C GLN A 61 17.50 -1.93 9.39
N GLU A 62 16.81 -1.65 10.51
CA GLU A 62 17.38 -1.12 11.76
C GLU A 62 17.86 0.36 11.68
N GLN A 63 17.79 0.99 10.51
CA GLN A 63 18.20 2.37 10.32
C GLN A 63 16.97 3.31 10.25
N PRO A 64 17.00 4.46 10.95
CA PRO A 64 15.94 5.47 10.86
C PRO A 64 15.72 5.91 9.41
N LEU A 65 14.45 6.08 8.99
CA LEU A 65 14.11 6.41 7.60
C LEU A 65 14.79 7.67 7.07
N HIS A 66 15.03 8.67 7.93
CA HIS A 66 15.68 9.91 7.51
C HIS A 66 17.15 9.71 7.10
N HIS A 67 17.81 8.64 7.54
CA HIS A 67 19.17 8.30 7.12
C HIS A 67 19.22 7.50 5.81
N VAL A 68 18.14 6.79 5.46
CA VAL A 68 18.12 5.84 4.34
C VAL A 68 17.00 6.12 3.33
N ARG A 69 16.52 7.35 3.28
CA ARG A 69 15.30 7.74 2.57
C ARG A 69 15.30 7.29 1.10
N ASP A 70 16.36 7.55 0.37
CA ASP A 70 16.42 7.25 -1.06
C ASP A 70 16.44 5.74 -1.32
N SER A 71 17.26 4.99 -0.59
CA SER A 71 17.33 3.53 -0.72
C SER A 71 16.03 2.86 -0.24
N TYR A 72 15.38 3.42 0.78
CA TYR A 72 14.08 2.97 1.25
C TYR A 72 12.99 3.15 0.18
N HIS A 73 12.89 4.33 -0.42
CA HIS A 73 11.89 4.59 -1.46
C HIS A 73 12.10 3.75 -2.72
N GLN A 74 13.31 3.34 -3.04
CA GLN A 74 13.58 2.36 -4.10
C GLN A 74 13.04 0.96 -3.79
N GLN A 75 12.86 0.65 -2.51
CA GLN A 75 12.33 -0.63 -2.04
C GLN A 75 10.84 -0.58 -1.70
N LEU A 76 10.19 0.58 -1.86
CA LEU A 76 8.80 0.83 -1.47
C LEU A 76 7.91 1.00 -2.69
N LEU A 77 6.79 0.27 -2.71
CA LEU A 77 5.62 0.63 -3.51
C LEU A 77 4.52 1.16 -2.58
N TRP A 78 4.18 2.42 -2.76
CA TRP A 78 3.05 3.06 -2.09
C TRP A 78 1.87 3.24 -3.06
N ILE A 79 0.67 2.77 -2.67
CA ILE A 79 -0.59 3.07 -3.32
C ILE A 79 -1.57 3.55 -2.25
N GLY A 80 -1.77 4.87 -2.19
CA GLY A 80 -2.65 5.52 -1.24
C GLY A 80 -4.13 5.44 -1.65
N HIS A 81 -4.97 6.07 -0.84
CA HIS A 81 -6.39 6.21 -1.15
C HIS A 81 -6.61 6.87 -2.52
N GLN A 82 -5.88 7.94 -2.81
CA GLN A 82 -5.76 8.47 -4.17
C GLN A 82 -4.69 7.67 -4.92
N PRO A 83 -5.02 7.05 -6.05
CA PRO A 83 -4.13 6.11 -6.73
C PRO A 83 -2.88 6.73 -7.38
N GLY A 84 -2.78 8.07 -7.42
CA GLY A 84 -1.60 8.77 -7.95
C GLY A 84 -1.41 8.66 -9.46
N ILE A 85 -2.43 8.25 -10.21
CA ILE A 85 -2.40 8.09 -11.66
C ILE A 85 -2.48 9.42 -12.40
N LYS A 86 -1.92 9.47 -13.60
CA LYS A 86 -1.98 10.61 -14.52
C LYS A 86 -3.25 10.49 -15.38
N THR A 87 -4.25 11.27 -15.06
CA THR A 87 -5.61 11.11 -15.62
C THR A 87 -5.73 11.39 -17.12
N ARG A 88 -4.80 12.17 -17.70
CA ARG A 88 -4.75 12.47 -19.15
C ARG A 88 -4.00 11.40 -19.96
N LEU A 89 -3.18 10.59 -19.31
CA LEU A 89 -2.47 9.48 -19.94
C LEU A 89 -3.39 8.26 -20.05
N SER A 90 -3.13 7.39 -21.02
CA SER A 90 -3.77 6.09 -21.11
C SER A 90 -3.34 5.15 -19.97
N ALA A 91 -4.00 4.02 -19.83
CA ALA A 91 -3.62 3.01 -18.85
C ALA A 91 -2.18 2.52 -19.10
N LEU A 92 -1.81 2.25 -20.35
CA LEU A 92 -0.47 1.82 -20.74
C LEU A 92 0.57 2.92 -20.48
N GLU A 93 0.29 4.16 -20.86
CA GLU A 93 1.19 5.29 -20.64
C GLU A 93 1.42 5.54 -19.13
N ASN A 94 0.40 5.35 -18.29
CA ASN A 94 0.55 5.41 -16.83
C ASN A 94 1.55 4.38 -16.32
N LEU A 95 1.45 3.13 -16.75
CA LEU A 95 2.42 2.10 -16.34
C LEU A 95 3.83 2.42 -16.81
N ARG A 96 4.00 2.85 -18.06
CA ARG A 96 5.30 3.27 -18.60
C ARG A 96 5.88 4.48 -17.86
N PHE A 97 5.05 5.41 -17.41
CA PHE A 97 5.50 6.54 -16.60
C PHE A 97 6.15 6.10 -15.28
N PHE A 98 5.63 5.06 -14.62
CA PHE A 98 6.16 4.54 -13.36
C PHE A 98 7.25 3.48 -13.54
N HIS A 99 7.40 2.90 -14.74
CA HIS A 99 8.32 1.82 -15.07
C HIS A 99 9.07 2.16 -16.36
N HIS A 100 9.97 3.16 -16.28
CA HIS A 100 10.72 3.66 -17.43
C HIS A 100 11.54 2.59 -18.16
N ASP A 101 12.04 1.60 -17.42
CA ASP A 101 12.83 0.48 -17.96
C ASP A 101 11.94 -0.72 -18.36
N GLY A 102 10.62 -0.60 -18.22
CA GLY A 102 9.67 -1.69 -18.47
C GLY A 102 9.42 -1.87 -19.98
N ASP A 103 9.54 -3.11 -20.43
CA ASP A 103 9.08 -3.50 -21.76
C ASP A 103 7.56 -3.26 -21.88
N VAL A 104 7.12 -2.75 -23.02
CA VAL A 104 5.70 -2.56 -23.36
C VAL A 104 4.91 -3.85 -23.18
N ALA A 105 5.48 -5.00 -23.55
CA ALA A 105 4.84 -6.30 -23.39
C ALA A 105 4.58 -6.64 -21.92
N GLN A 106 5.50 -6.27 -21.00
CA GLN A 106 5.30 -6.46 -19.56
C GLN A 106 4.18 -5.55 -19.03
N CYS A 107 4.14 -4.29 -19.48
CA CYS A 107 3.07 -3.37 -19.11
C CYS A 107 1.69 -3.87 -19.57
N LEU A 108 1.58 -4.35 -20.81
CA LEU A 108 0.36 -4.94 -21.35
C LEU A 108 -0.06 -6.19 -20.55
N ALA A 109 0.87 -7.09 -20.25
CA ALA A 109 0.60 -8.25 -19.42
C ALA A 109 0.10 -7.86 -18.02
N ALA A 110 0.68 -6.83 -17.39
CA ALA A 110 0.25 -6.33 -16.10
C ALA A 110 -1.18 -5.74 -16.14
N LEU A 111 -1.55 -5.05 -17.22
CA LEU A 111 -2.92 -4.55 -17.42
C LEU A 111 -3.92 -5.71 -17.55
N VAL A 112 -3.57 -6.76 -18.31
CA VAL A 112 -4.40 -7.97 -18.42
C VAL A 112 -4.59 -8.61 -17.03
N GLN A 113 -3.52 -8.77 -16.26
CA GLN A 113 -3.59 -9.31 -14.89
C GLN A 113 -4.47 -8.45 -13.96
N ALA A 114 -4.44 -7.14 -14.14
CA ALA A 114 -5.30 -6.22 -13.39
C ALA A 114 -6.75 -6.18 -13.91
N GLY A 115 -7.09 -6.93 -14.96
CA GLY A 115 -8.43 -6.97 -15.56
C GLY A 115 -8.76 -5.74 -16.41
N LEU A 116 -7.76 -5.21 -17.11
CA LEU A 116 -7.88 -4.04 -18.00
C LEU A 116 -7.57 -4.37 -19.47
N ALA A 117 -7.75 -5.64 -19.87
CA ALA A 117 -7.65 -6.03 -21.26
C ALA A 117 -8.66 -5.27 -22.13
N GLY A 118 -8.20 -4.63 -23.20
CA GLY A 118 -8.98 -3.78 -24.09
C GLY A 118 -9.15 -2.33 -23.65
N TYR A 119 -8.50 -1.93 -22.53
CA TYR A 119 -8.52 -0.56 -22.01
C TYR A 119 -7.13 0.11 -22.04
N GLU A 120 -6.16 -0.49 -22.69
CA GLU A 120 -4.74 -0.12 -22.65
C GLU A 120 -4.51 1.32 -23.13
N ASP A 121 -5.16 1.70 -24.22
CA ASP A 121 -4.98 2.99 -24.89
C ASP A 121 -6.02 4.04 -24.48
N ILE A 122 -6.96 3.68 -23.60
CA ILE A 122 -8.02 4.59 -23.15
C ILE A 122 -7.46 5.56 -22.11
N PRO A 123 -7.64 6.90 -22.28
CA PRO A 123 -7.28 7.89 -21.27
C PRO A 123 -7.95 7.59 -19.93
N VAL A 124 -7.19 7.64 -18.84
CA VAL A 124 -7.65 7.20 -17.52
C VAL A 124 -8.87 8.00 -17.03
N ASN A 125 -9.00 9.26 -17.41
CA ASN A 125 -10.19 10.09 -17.08
C ASN A 125 -11.49 9.59 -17.73
N GLN A 126 -11.43 8.69 -18.72
CA GLN A 126 -12.59 8.06 -19.34
C GLN A 126 -12.93 6.70 -18.72
N LEU A 127 -12.09 6.21 -17.81
CA LEU A 127 -12.29 4.97 -17.11
C LEU A 127 -13.17 5.15 -15.86
N SER A 128 -13.91 4.12 -15.48
CA SER A 128 -14.63 4.09 -14.20
C SER A 128 -13.66 4.15 -13.02
N ALA A 129 -14.15 4.55 -11.84
CA ALA A 129 -13.33 4.62 -10.63
C ALA A 129 -12.63 3.28 -10.31
N GLY A 130 -13.32 2.16 -10.50
CA GLY A 130 -12.74 0.82 -10.32
C GLY A 130 -11.65 0.51 -11.34
N GLN A 131 -11.83 0.89 -12.61
CA GLN A 131 -10.80 0.73 -13.64
C GLN A 131 -9.58 1.63 -13.36
N GLN A 132 -9.80 2.87 -12.95
CA GLN A 132 -8.74 3.78 -12.53
C GLN A 132 -7.92 3.18 -11.37
N ARG A 133 -8.62 2.60 -10.38
CA ARG A 133 -7.96 1.89 -9.27
C ARG A 133 -7.12 0.73 -9.76
N ARG A 134 -7.62 -0.06 -10.71
CA ARG A 134 -6.89 -1.18 -11.31
C ARG A 134 -5.65 -0.73 -12.09
N VAL A 135 -5.66 0.43 -12.76
CA VAL A 135 -4.46 0.99 -13.40
C VAL A 135 -3.34 1.20 -12.37
N ALA A 136 -3.65 1.79 -11.21
CA ALA A 136 -2.66 1.95 -10.15
C ALA A 136 -2.16 0.60 -9.61
N LEU A 137 -3.08 -0.34 -9.39
CA LEU A 137 -2.79 -1.67 -8.85
C LEU A 137 -2.03 -2.58 -9.83
N ALA A 138 -2.14 -2.34 -11.14
CA ALA A 138 -1.35 -3.06 -12.15
C ALA A 138 0.18 -2.94 -11.91
N ARG A 139 0.62 -1.89 -11.22
CA ARG A 139 2.01 -1.71 -10.81
C ARG A 139 2.53 -2.84 -9.90
N LEU A 140 1.64 -3.56 -9.19
CA LEU A 140 2.00 -4.72 -8.36
C LEU A 140 2.64 -5.87 -9.19
N TRP A 141 2.35 -5.96 -10.49
CA TRP A 141 2.92 -6.97 -11.38
C TRP A 141 4.24 -6.54 -12.02
N LEU A 142 4.60 -5.25 -11.92
CA LEU A 142 5.79 -4.68 -12.56
C LEU A 142 6.89 -4.33 -11.55
N THR A 143 6.49 -3.98 -10.31
CA THR A 143 7.43 -3.48 -9.31
C THR A 143 8.41 -4.55 -8.82
N ARG A 144 9.66 -4.11 -8.56
CA ARG A 144 10.68 -4.88 -7.84
C ARG A 144 10.78 -4.50 -6.36
N ALA A 145 9.94 -3.57 -5.89
CA ALA A 145 9.92 -3.13 -4.51
C ALA A 145 9.61 -4.28 -3.56
N ARG A 146 10.38 -4.39 -2.50
CA ARG A 146 10.22 -5.44 -1.48
C ARG A 146 9.11 -5.14 -0.48
N LEU A 147 8.77 -3.88 -0.29
CA LEU A 147 7.74 -3.43 0.64
C LEU A 147 6.59 -2.81 -0.14
N TRP A 148 5.39 -3.34 0.07
CA TRP A 148 4.16 -2.78 -0.47
C TRP A 148 3.31 -2.22 0.67
N ILE A 149 2.99 -0.94 0.59
CA ILE A 149 2.07 -0.28 1.53
C ILE A 149 0.85 0.17 0.72
N LEU A 150 -0.34 -0.33 1.07
CA LEU A 150 -1.54 -0.19 0.27
C LEU A 150 -2.70 0.31 1.14
N ASP A 151 -3.26 1.46 0.79
CA ASP A 151 -4.39 2.03 1.53
C ASP A 151 -5.70 1.70 0.81
N GLU A 152 -6.53 0.84 1.41
CA GLU A 152 -7.81 0.35 0.89
C GLU A 152 -7.72 -0.17 -0.57
N PRO A 153 -6.82 -1.13 -0.88
CA PRO A 153 -6.57 -1.54 -2.26
C PRO A 153 -7.77 -2.18 -2.96
N PHE A 154 -8.74 -2.72 -2.22
CA PHE A 154 -9.89 -3.44 -2.76
C PHE A 154 -11.11 -2.55 -3.01
N THR A 155 -11.06 -1.26 -2.67
CA THR A 155 -12.18 -0.34 -2.90
C THR A 155 -12.51 -0.25 -4.38
N ALA A 156 -13.79 -0.40 -4.73
CA ALA A 156 -14.33 -0.41 -6.09
C ALA A 156 -13.78 -1.53 -7.00
N ILE A 157 -13.26 -2.60 -6.42
CA ILE A 157 -12.80 -3.80 -7.13
C ILE A 157 -13.83 -4.91 -6.99
N ASP A 158 -14.11 -5.62 -8.07
CA ASP A 158 -15.00 -6.78 -8.06
C ASP A 158 -14.34 -8.01 -7.41
N VAL A 159 -15.14 -9.03 -7.13
CA VAL A 159 -14.71 -10.26 -6.43
C VAL A 159 -13.52 -10.91 -7.15
N ASN A 160 -13.57 -11.04 -8.46
CA ASN A 160 -12.49 -11.66 -9.25
C ASN A 160 -11.20 -10.82 -9.22
N GLY A 161 -11.34 -9.49 -9.20
CA GLY A 161 -10.20 -8.57 -9.03
C GLY A 161 -9.58 -8.67 -7.65
N VAL A 162 -10.40 -8.75 -6.60
CA VAL A 162 -9.93 -8.97 -5.22
C VAL A 162 -9.14 -10.27 -5.11
N GLU A 163 -9.66 -11.36 -5.68
CA GLU A 163 -8.99 -12.66 -5.67
C GLU A 163 -7.61 -12.59 -6.34
N ARG A 164 -7.51 -12.04 -7.56
CA ARG A 164 -6.23 -11.87 -8.28
C ARG A 164 -5.23 -11.01 -7.51
N LEU A 165 -5.68 -9.91 -6.91
CA LEU A 165 -4.83 -9.05 -6.09
C LEU A 165 -4.33 -9.78 -4.84
N THR A 166 -5.22 -10.51 -4.17
CA THR A 166 -4.90 -11.33 -3.00
C THR A 166 -3.84 -12.39 -3.32
N GLN A 167 -4.03 -13.12 -4.44
CA GLN A 167 -3.05 -14.10 -4.91
C GLN A 167 -1.69 -13.44 -5.22
N ARG A 168 -1.70 -12.25 -5.86
CA ARG A 168 -0.47 -11.52 -6.18
C ARG A 168 0.28 -11.06 -4.92
N MET A 169 -0.44 -10.61 -3.88
CA MET A 169 0.14 -10.24 -2.58
C MET A 169 0.72 -11.47 -1.86
N ALA A 170 -0.01 -12.60 -1.87
CA ALA A 170 0.48 -13.86 -1.30
C ALA A 170 1.79 -14.32 -1.97
N GLN A 171 1.84 -14.33 -3.30
CA GLN A 171 3.08 -14.64 -4.03
C GLN A 171 4.24 -13.72 -3.66
N HIS A 172 3.96 -12.42 -3.46
CA HIS A 172 4.98 -11.47 -3.07
C HIS A 172 5.56 -11.78 -1.69
N THR A 173 4.72 -12.09 -0.71
CA THR A 173 5.17 -12.46 0.65
C THR A 173 5.89 -13.81 0.66
N GLU A 174 5.44 -14.80 -0.10
CA GLU A 174 6.13 -16.09 -0.26
C GLU A 174 7.55 -15.94 -0.83
N GLN A 175 7.78 -14.90 -1.63
CA GLN A 175 9.10 -14.54 -2.18
C GLN A 175 9.93 -13.66 -1.22
N GLY A 176 9.48 -13.48 0.03
CA GLY A 176 10.17 -12.68 1.04
C GLY A 176 9.85 -11.19 0.99
N GLY A 177 8.88 -10.77 0.20
CA GLY A 177 8.35 -9.39 0.23
C GLY A 177 7.53 -9.13 1.49
N ILE A 178 7.20 -7.86 1.71
CA ILE A 178 6.36 -7.39 2.82
C ILE A 178 5.13 -6.70 2.23
N VAL A 179 3.94 -7.04 2.76
CA VAL A 179 2.69 -6.34 2.44
C VAL A 179 2.10 -5.75 3.72
N ILE A 180 1.83 -4.45 3.70
CA ILE A 180 1.09 -3.74 4.75
C ILE A 180 -0.11 -3.08 4.09
N LEU A 181 -1.31 -3.36 4.57
CA LEU A 181 -2.51 -2.75 4.00
C LEU A 181 -3.56 -2.39 5.05
N THR A 182 -4.43 -1.47 4.65
CA THR A 182 -5.73 -1.25 5.29
C THR A 182 -6.82 -1.85 4.40
N THR A 183 -7.86 -2.39 4.99
CA THR A 183 -9.09 -2.75 4.26
C THR A 183 -10.24 -2.96 5.21
N HIS A 184 -11.45 -2.62 4.76
CA HIS A 184 -12.71 -2.94 5.43
C HIS A 184 -13.34 -4.24 4.88
N GLN A 185 -12.81 -4.75 3.78
CA GLN A 185 -13.29 -6.01 3.20
C GLN A 185 -12.63 -7.20 3.89
N PRO A 186 -13.35 -8.32 4.07
CA PRO A 186 -12.77 -9.55 4.55
C PRO A 186 -11.73 -10.04 3.54
N LEU A 187 -10.54 -10.39 4.03
CA LEU A 187 -9.51 -11.02 3.22
C LEU A 187 -9.82 -12.52 3.13
N ASN A 188 -10.07 -13.02 1.93
CA ASN A 188 -10.21 -14.44 1.64
C ASN A 188 -8.82 -15.11 1.57
N VAL A 189 -8.05 -14.98 2.64
CA VAL A 189 -6.74 -15.61 2.82
C VAL A 189 -6.84 -16.46 4.07
N GLU A 190 -6.08 -17.56 4.13
CA GLU A 190 -5.93 -18.31 5.37
C GLU A 190 -5.54 -17.35 6.49
N THR A 191 -6.34 -17.31 7.55
CA THR A 191 -6.25 -16.33 8.66
C THR A 191 -4.86 -16.30 9.30
N ASP A 192 -4.12 -17.39 9.20
CA ASP A 192 -2.79 -17.55 9.80
C ASP A 192 -1.69 -16.83 9.00
N LYS A 193 -1.97 -16.46 7.74
CA LYS A 193 -1.00 -15.77 6.87
C LYS A 193 -1.02 -14.24 7.02
N VAL A 194 -2.05 -13.68 7.68
CA VAL A 194 -2.21 -12.23 7.83
C VAL A 194 -2.22 -11.83 9.29
N ARG A 195 -1.16 -11.16 9.72
CA ARG A 195 -1.08 -10.58 11.05
C ARG A 195 -1.88 -9.27 11.11
N ARG A 196 -2.65 -9.08 12.17
CA ARG A 196 -3.43 -7.86 12.38
C ARG A 196 -2.79 -6.97 13.43
N ILE A 197 -2.70 -5.68 13.14
CA ILE A 197 -2.32 -4.63 14.08
C ILE A 197 -3.52 -3.72 14.23
N ALA A 198 -4.10 -3.68 15.44
CA ALA A 198 -5.27 -2.86 15.73
C ALA A 198 -4.82 -1.49 16.25
N LEU A 199 -5.33 -0.42 15.61
CA LEU A 199 -5.24 0.91 16.16
C LEU A 199 -6.43 1.13 17.09
N THR A 200 -6.16 1.23 18.39
CA THR A 200 -7.12 1.65 19.41
C THR A 200 -6.99 3.16 19.58
N SER A 201 -8.02 3.92 19.17
CA SER A 201 -8.06 5.32 19.54
C SER A 201 -8.25 5.42 21.05
N GLU A 202 -7.27 5.95 21.77
CA GLU A 202 -7.52 6.39 23.14
C GLU A 202 -8.59 7.49 23.08
N ARG A 203 -9.78 7.19 23.61
CA ARG A 203 -10.75 8.24 23.89
C ARG A 203 -10.11 9.14 24.95
N ALA A 204 -9.92 10.43 24.63
CA ALA A 204 -9.64 11.41 25.64
C ALA A 204 -10.70 11.22 26.74
N THR A 205 -10.28 10.77 27.89
CA THR A 205 -11.09 10.81 29.11
C THR A 205 -11.27 12.29 29.42
N GLN A 206 -12.50 12.76 29.21
CA GLN A 206 -12.94 14.06 29.69
C GLN A 206 -12.96 14.07 31.22
#